data_d1fc53de2a172bc7735bc46f78c4b176
#
_entry.id   d1fc53de2a172bc7735bc46f78c4b176
#
_cell.length_a   1.000
_cell.length_b   1.000
_cell.length_c   1.000
_cell.angle_alpha   90.00
_cell.angle_beta   90.00
_cell.angle_gamma   90.00
#
_symmetry.space_group_name_H-M   'P 1'
#
loop_
_entity.id
_entity.type
_entity.pdbx_description
1 polymer ?
#
loop_
_entity_poly.entity_id
_entity_poly.type
_entity_poly.pdbx_seq_one_letter_code
_entity_poly.pdbx_strand_id
1 'polypeptide(L)'
;MTISTLIQLQVREKVQQCLNILLGEETAKYINIIVEFKNGIKTAAGLAYQAEQRIVLNENLFLANKQSFFDEIIGHEVCHIVQHILYPDESLHHGKRWKELMMMLGLKPSVYHQLDISAVDNKVFRYVCNCDYGFRYHQILEKTHKEIEKGTIIRNCGTCSTRIIYYPRGDY
;
A
#
# COMPACT_ATOMS: atom_id res chain seq x y z
N MET A 1 -13.58 -11.95 -12.06
CA MET A 1 -14.76 -11.39 -11.35
C MET A 1 -14.66 -9.90 -11.46
N THR A 2 -15.73 -9.20 -11.82
CA THR A 2 -15.71 -7.74 -11.94
C THR A 2 -16.12 -7.11 -10.61
N ILE A 3 -15.41 -6.09 -10.15
CA ILE A 3 -15.76 -5.33 -8.95
C ILE A 3 -17.17 -4.74 -9.11
N SER A 4 -18.05 -5.04 -8.15
CA SER A 4 -19.45 -4.59 -8.21
C SER A 4 -19.57 -3.06 -8.12
N THR A 5 -20.62 -2.49 -8.69
CA THR A 5 -20.92 -1.05 -8.60
C THR A 5 -20.98 -0.57 -7.15
N LEU A 6 -21.55 -1.37 -6.24
CA LEU A 6 -21.60 -1.04 -4.82
C LEU A 6 -20.20 -0.85 -4.21
N ILE A 7 -19.27 -1.76 -4.50
CA ILE A 7 -17.89 -1.65 -4.02
C ILE A 7 -17.22 -0.40 -4.59
N GLN A 8 -17.44 -0.11 -5.89
CA GLN A 8 -16.89 1.11 -6.50
C GLN A 8 -17.41 2.38 -5.82
N LEU A 9 -18.69 2.43 -5.45
CA LEU A 9 -19.27 3.53 -4.68
C LEU A 9 -18.63 3.64 -3.29
N GLN A 10 -18.51 2.55 -2.55
CA GLN A 10 -17.87 2.55 -1.23
C GLN A 10 -16.42 3.05 -1.29
N VAL A 11 -15.66 2.66 -2.33
CA VAL A 11 -14.28 3.14 -2.51
C VAL A 11 -14.25 4.63 -2.80
N ARG A 12 -15.15 5.15 -3.65
CA ARG A 12 -15.26 6.59 -3.92
C ARG A 12 -15.63 7.38 -2.67
N GLU A 13 -16.57 6.88 -1.87
CA GLU A 13 -16.94 7.48 -0.58
C GLU A 13 -15.72 7.53 0.37
N LYS A 14 -14.95 6.44 0.46
CA LYS A 14 -13.73 6.43 1.27
C LYS A 14 -12.69 7.44 0.78
N VAL A 15 -12.47 7.56 -0.53
CA VAL A 15 -11.60 8.58 -1.12
C VAL A 15 -12.08 9.98 -0.73
N GLN A 16 -13.38 10.26 -0.86
CA GLN A 16 -13.94 11.56 -0.50
C GLN A 16 -13.79 11.88 1.00
N GLN A 17 -13.98 10.88 1.87
CA GLN A 17 -13.75 11.02 3.31
C GLN A 17 -12.29 11.40 3.61
N CYS A 18 -11.33 10.74 2.95
CA CYS A 18 -9.91 11.08 3.09
C CYS A 18 -9.62 12.51 2.62
N LEU A 19 -10.16 12.92 1.48
CA LEU A 19 -10.01 14.28 0.97
C LEU A 19 -10.60 15.32 1.93
N ASN A 20 -11.77 15.06 2.49
CA ASN A 20 -12.42 15.97 3.45
C ASN A 20 -11.57 16.17 4.71
N ILE A 21 -10.95 15.11 5.22
CA ILE A 21 -10.05 15.19 6.38
C ILE A 21 -8.78 15.98 6.05
N LEU A 22 -8.18 15.74 4.88
CA LEU A 22 -6.89 16.32 4.51
C LEU A 22 -6.98 17.77 4.02
N LEU A 23 -8.06 18.15 3.34
CA LEU A 23 -8.21 19.42 2.64
C LEU A 23 -9.36 20.28 3.17
N GLY A 24 -10.24 19.73 4.01
CA GLY A 24 -11.51 20.32 4.38
C GLY A 24 -12.58 20.15 3.28
N GLU A 25 -13.85 20.08 3.66
CA GLU A 25 -14.97 19.80 2.76
C GLU A 25 -15.07 20.79 1.60
N GLU A 26 -14.85 22.08 1.89
CA GLU A 26 -14.96 23.16 0.88
C GLU A 26 -13.92 23.04 -0.23
N THR A 27 -12.74 22.52 0.05
CA THR A 27 -11.69 22.29 -0.97
C THR A 27 -11.86 20.93 -1.63
N ALA A 28 -12.15 19.91 -0.83
CA ALA A 28 -12.28 18.52 -1.27
C ALA A 28 -13.33 18.32 -2.39
N LYS A 29 -14.41 19.10 -2.38
CA LYS A 29 -15.48 19.02 -3.40
C LYS A 29 -15.02 19.33 -4.83
N TYR A 30 -13.89 20.03 -4.98
CA TYR A 30 -13.33 20.37 -6.29
C TYR A 30 -12.26 19.38 -6.77
N ILE A 31 -11.86 18.42 -5.92
CA ILE A 31 -10.88 17.40 -6.25
C ILE A 31 -11.59 16.12 -6.69
N ASN A 32 -11.33 15.71 -7.92
CA ASN A 32 -11.92 14.49 -8.49
C ASN A 32 -10.83 13.44 -8.73
N ILE A 33 -10.74 12.47 -7.83
CA ILE A 33 -9.82 11.34 -8.00
C ILE A 33 -10.52 10.20 -8.73
N ILE A 34 -9.98 9.82 -9.88
CA ILE A 34 -10.44 8.66 -10.65
C ILE A 34 -9.88 7.39 -10.00
N VAL A 35 -10.74 6.43 -9.65
CA VAL A 35 -10.30 5.14 -9.10
C VAL A 35 -10.63 4.03 -10.08
N GLU A 36 -9.61 3.26 -10.43
CA GLU A 36 -9.71 2.09 -11.32
C GLU A 36 -9.24 0.83 -10.59
N PHE A 37 -9.82 -0.31 -10.95
CA PHE A 37 -9.35 -1.62 -10.54
C PHE A 37 -8.67 -2.29 -11.72
N LYS A 38 -7.44 -2.77 -11.51
CA LYS A 38 -6.67 -3.49 -12.56
C LYS A 38 -5.95 -4.69 -11.98
N ASN A 39 -5.82 -5.71 -12.79
CA ASN A 39 -4.94 -6.84 -12.55
C ASN A 39 -3.57 -6.60 -13.20
N GLY A 40 -2.56 -7.38 -12.81
CA GLY A 40 -1.24 -7.32 -13.45
C GLY A 40 -0.27 -6.26 -12.93
N ILE A 41 -0.62 -5.53 -11.88
CA ILE A 41 0.31 -4.61 -11.19
C ILE A 41 1.19 -5.33 -10.15
N LYS A 42 1.40 -6.63 -10.35
CA LYS A 42 2.22 -7.52 -9.51
C LYS A 42 1.76 -7.48 -8.04
N THR A 43 2.68 -7.18 -7.13
CA THR A 43 2.45 -7.15 -5.68
C THR A 43 2.14 -5.77 -5.12
N ALA A 44 2.11 -4.74 -5.95
CA ALA A 44 1.66 -3.42 -5.50
C ALA A 44 0.16 -3.47 -5.19
N ALA A 45 -0.24 -2.92 -4.05
CA ALA A 45 -1.64 -2.84 -3.65
C ALA A 45 -2.38 -1.74 -4.41
N GLY A 46 -1.73 -0.60 -4.59
CA GLY A 46 -2.21 0.53 -5.35
C GLY A 46 -1.07 1.25 -6.07
N LEU A 47 -1.44 2.15 -6.96
CA LEU A 47 -0.55 3.07 -7.65
C LEU A 47 -1.25 4.42 -7.79
N ALA A 48 -0.66 5.48 -7.25
CA ALA A 48 -1.13 6.85 -7.40
C ALA A 48 -0.44 7.53 -8.60
N TYR A 49 -1.21 7.89 -9.60
CA TYR A 49 -0.79 8.73 -10.72
C TYR A 49 -1.13 10.17 -10.37
N GLN A 50 -0.19 10.84 -9.72
CA GLN A 50 -0.40 12.11 -9.04
C GLN A 50 -0.89 13.22 -9.97
N ALA A 51 -0.21 13.43 -11.11
CA ALA A 51 -0.57 14.45 -12.10
C ALA A 51 -1.93 14.21 -12.76
N GLU A 52 -2.37 12.96 -12.84
CA GLU A 52 -3.65 12.56 -13.43
C GLU A 52 -4.78 12.51 -12.40
N GLN A 53 -4.48 12.74 -11.12
CA GLN A 53 -5.40 12.53 -10.00
C GLN A 53 -6.10 11.16 -10.11
N ARG A 54 -5.33 10.11 -10.38
CA ARG A 54 -5.84 8.77 -10.62
C ARG A 54 -5.16 7.75 -9.73
N ILE A 55 -5.98 6.88 -9.13
CA ILE A 55 -5.55 5.74 -8.32
C ILE A 55 -5.92 4.44 -9.04
N VAL A 56 -4.96 3.55 -9.19
CA VAL A 56 -5.19 2.19 -9.67
C VAL A 56 -5.02 1.22 -8.51
N LEU A 57 -6.06 0.48 -8.16
CA LEU A 57 -6.06 -0.54 -7.12
C LEU A 57 -5.90 -1.94 -7.74
N ASN A 58 -5.13 -2.80 -7.09
CA ASN A 58 -4.95 -4.18 -7.50
C ASN A 58 -6.22 -4.98 -7.18
N GLU A 59 -6.96 -5.38 -8.21
CA GLU A 59 -8.24 -6.07 -8.07
C GLU A 59 -8.09 -7.39 -7.29
N ASN A 60 -7.09 -8.21 -7.62
CA ASN A 60 -6.90 -9.50 -6.96
C ASN A 60 -6.54 -9.33 -5.48
N LEU A 61 -5.63 -8.40 -5.16
CA LEU A 61 -5.29 -8.10 -3.78
C LEU A 61 -6.46 -7.48 -3.02
N PHE A 62 -7.23 -6.61 -3.67
CA PHE A 62 -8.43 -6.03 -3.08
C PHE A 62 -9.45 -7.10 -2.68
N LEU A 63 -9.73 -8.04 -3.58
CA LEU A 63 -10.69 -9.12 -3.31
C LEU A 63 -10.25 -10.02 -2.15
N ALA A 64 -8.94 -10.27 -2.03
CA ALA A 64 -8.38 -11.09 -0.95
C ALA A 64 -8.24 -10.35 0.39
N ASN A 65 -8.11 -9.01 0.36
CA ASN A 65 -7.76 -8.20 1.54
C ASN A 65 -8.69 -6.97 1.70
N LYS A 66 -9.96 -7.11 1.38
CA LYS A 66 -10.90 -5.98 1.25
C LYS A 66 -10.84 -5.00 2.42
N GLN A 67 -10.86 -5.50 3.67
CA GLN A 67 -10.86 -4.66 4.86
C GLN A 67 -9.60 -3.78 4.94
N SER A 68 -8.43 -4.37 4.72
CA SER A 68 -7.15 -3.63 4.75
C SER A 68 -7.07 -2.52 3.69
N PHE A 69 -7.76 -2.69 2.54
CA PHE A 69 -7.82 -1.63 1.54
C PHE A 69 -8.60 -0.42 2.06
N PHE A 70 -9.73 -0.63 2.73
CA PHE A 70 -10.50 0.45 3.33
C PHE A 70 -9.83 1.07 4.55
N ASP A 71 -9.13 0.27 5.34
CA ASP A 71 -8.47 0.73 6.54
C ASP A 71 -7.18 1.51 6.24
N GLU A 72 -6.42 1.13 5.22
CA GLU A 72 -5.07 1.64 5.00
C GLU A 72 -4.79 2.06 3.54
N ILE A 73 -4.98 1.15 2.56
CA ILE A 73 -4.43 1.33 1.21
C ILE A 73 -5.03 2.53 0.47
N ILE A 74 -6.35 2.70 0.53
CA ILE A 74 -7.01 3.83 -0.14
C ILE A 74 -6.48 5.15 0.41
N GLY A 75 -6.35 5.29 1.73
CA GLY A 75 -5.79 6.48 2.36
C GLY A 75 -4.33 6.73 1.98
N HIS A 76 -3.52 5.67 1.89
CA HIS A 76 -2.13 5.72 1.42
C HIS A 76 -2.03 6.35 0.03
N GLU A 77 -2.82 5.86 -0.92
CA GLU A 77 -2.81 6.37 -2.31
C GLU A 77 -3.37 7.80 -2.41
N VAL A 78 -4.41 8.12 -1.63
CA VAL A 78 -4.94 9.49 -1.56
C VAL A 78 -3.88 10.46 -1.04
N CYS A 79 -3.09 10.07 -0.03
CA CYS A 79 -2.00 10.90 0.50
C CYS A 79 -0.96 11.25 -0.57
N HIS A 80 -0.67 10.34 -1.52
CA HIS A 80 0.22 10.65 -2.65
C HIS A 80 -0.35 11.72 -3.58
N ILE A 81 -1.64 11.66 -3.88
CA ILE A 81 -2.30 12.68 -4.72
C ILE A 81 -2.32 14.03 -3.99
N VAL A 82 -2.74 14.05 -2.71
CA VAL A 82 -2.82 15.28 -1.91
C VAL A 82 -1.44 15.87 -1.68
N GLN A 83 -0.40 15.05 -1.45
CA GLN A 83 0.98 15.54 -1.38
C GLN A 83 1.36 16.31 -2.63
N HIS A 84 1.10 15.78 -3.82
CA HIS A 84 1.42 16.45 -5.07
C HIS A 84 0.64 17.75 -5.27
N ILE A 85 -0.63 17.80 -4.85
CA ILE A 85 -1.45 19.02 -4.93
C ILE A 85 -0.91 20.12 -4.02
N LEU A 86 -0.56 19.78 -2.76
CA LEU A 86 -0.13 20.75 -1.76
C LEU A 86 1.36 21.10 -1.85
N TYR A 87 2.19 20.17 -2.31
CA TYR A 87 3.65 20.26 -2.31
C TYR A 87 4.23 19.74 -3.64
N PRO A 88 3.93 20.40 -4.78
CA PRO A 88 4.31 19.91 -6.11
C PRO A 88 5.81 19.76 -6.33
N ASP A 89 6.63 20.54 -5.60
CA ASP A 89 8.09 20.51 -5.70
C ASP A 89 8.75 19.42 -4.86
N GLU A 90 7.96 18.66 -4.06
CA GLU A 90 8.52 17.58 -3.25
C GLU A 90 8.67 16.30 -4.07
N SER A 91 9.92 15.89 -4.32
CA SER A 91 10.26 14.70 -5.12
C SER A 91 10.18 13.38 -4.34
N LEU A 92 10.14 13.41 -3.01
CA LEU A 92 10.14 12.20 -2.17
C LEU A 92 8.72 11.65 -1.98
N HIS A 93 8.39 10.56 -2.65
CA HIS A 93 7.07 9.91 -2.59
C HIS A 93 6.59 9.54 -1.18
N HIS A 94 7.50 9.12 -0.29
CA HIS A 94 7.19 8.77 1.11
C HIS A 94 7.98 9.67 2.08
N GLY A 95 8.16 10.93 1.70
CA GLY A 95 8.87 11.94 2.47
C GLY A 95 8.10 12.40 3.72
N LYS A 96 8.60 13.49 4.32
CA LYS A 96 8.01 14.04 5.55
C LYS A 96 6.55 14.44 5.36
N ARG A 97 6.22 15.11 4.26
CA ARG A 97 4.86 15.60 3.98
C ARG A 97 3.84 14.47 3.81
N TRP A 98 4.23 13.43 3.05
CA TRP A 98 3.38 12.25 2.94
C TRP A 98 3.11 11.59 4.30
N LYS A 99 4.13 11.46 5.16
CA LYS A 99 3.97 10.91 6.51
C LYS A 99 3.04 11.75 7.39
N GLU A 100 3.13 13.06 7.30
CA GLU A 100 2.23 14.00 7.99
C GLU A 100 0.78 13.78 7.53
N LEU A 101 0.53 13.67 6.23
CA LEU A 101 -0.80 13.41 5.67
C LEU A 101 -1.35 12.05 6.13
N MET A 102 -0.54 11.00 6.14
CA MET A 102 -0.93 9.69 6.68
C MET A 102 -1.37 9.79 8.15
N MET A 103 -0.61 10.51 8.97
CA MET A 103 -0.96 10.72 10.38
C MET A 103 -2.23 11.54 10.56
N MET A 104 -2.51 12.52 9.70
CA MET A 104 -3.78 13.26 9.72
C MET A 104 -4.99 12.35 9.46
N LEU A 105 -4.84 11.30 8.65
CA LEU A 105 -5.85 10.26 8.45
C LEU A 105 -5.93 9.23 9.60
N GLY A 106 -5.10 9.36 10.64
CA GLY A 106 -4.97 8.37 11.71
C GLY A 106 -4.26 7.09 11.27
N LEU A 107 -3.55 7.11 10.13
CA LEU A 107 -2.87 5.96 9.56
C LEU A 107 -1.40 5.92 9.98
N LYS A 108 -0.88 4.70 10.12
CA LYS A 108 0.57 4.50 10.33
C LYS A 108 1.30 4.81 9.02
N PRO A 109 2.33 5.70 9.00
CA PRO A 109 3.06 6.04 7.79
C PRO A 109 4.04 4.92 7.39
N SER A 110 3.50 3.79 6.93
CA SER A 110 4.25 2.63 6.45
C SER A 110 4.34 2.65 4.93
N VAL A 111 5.54 2.50 4.40
CA VAL A 111 5.79 2.39 2.94
C VAL A 111 5.33 1.05 2.39
N TYR A 112 5.29 0.01 3.23
CA TYR A 112 4.96 -1.36 2.83
C TYR A 112 3.67 -1.81 3.50
N HIS A 113 2.77 -2.39 2.72
CA HIS A 113 1.56 -3.03 3.24
C HIS A 113 1.84 -4.44 3.80
N GLN A 114 0.94 -4.94 4.63
CA GLN A 114 0.97 -6.28 5.23
C GLN A 114 -0.10 -7.21 4.62
N LEU A 115 -0.51 -6.97 3.38
CA LEU A 115 -1.54 -7.75 2.71
C LEU A 115 -1.09 -9.18 2.44
N ASP A 116 -2.03 -10.12 2.40
CA ASP A 116 -1.79 -11.44 1.84
C ASP A 116 -1.69 -11.34 0.32
N ILE A 117 -0.48 -11.52 -0.22
CA ILE A 117 -0.21 -11.47 -1.65
C ILE A 117 -0.35 -12.82 -2.36
N SER A 118 -0.78 -13.89 -1.67
CA SER A 118 -1.00 -15.20 -2.28
C SER A 118 -2.02 -15.19 -3.42
N ALA A 119 -2.92 -14.21 -3.42
CA ALA A 119 -3.88 -13.99 -4.51
C ALA A 119 -3.25 -13.58 -5.85
N VAL A 120 -2.02 -13.06 -5.84
CA VAL A 120 -1.30 -12.62 -7.05
C VAL A 120 -0.04 -13.45 -7.30
N ASP A 121 0.47 -14.15 -6.31
CA ASP A 121 1.61 -15.05 -6.41
C ASP A 121 1.47 -16.20 -5.41
N ASN A 122 1.26 -17.41 -5.92
CA ASN A 122 1.10 -18.63 -5.11
C ASN A 122 2.42 -19.11 -4.48
N LYS A 123 3.56 -18.52 -4.85
CA LYS A 123 4.90 -18.91 -4.40
C LYS A 123 5.52 -17.81 -3.56
N VAL A 124 4.87 -17.51 -2.43
CA VAL A 124 5.32 -16.50 -1.49
C VAL A 124 5.98 -17.15 -0.29
N PHE A 125 7.16 -16.67 0.04
CA PHE A 125 7.97 -17.10 1.17
C PHE A 125 7.93 -16.04 2.27
N ARG A 126 7.69 -16.47 3.50
CA ARG A 126 7.60 -15.57 4.65
C ARG A 126 8.98 -15.38 5.27
N TYR A 127 9.32 -14.12 5.51
CA TYR A 127 10.50 -13.71 6.25
C TYR A 127 10.10 -12.82 7.41
N VAL A 128 10.94 -12.73 8.42
CA VAL A 128 10.74 -11.87 9.60
C VAL A 128 11.93 -10.99 9.86
N CYS A 129 11.72 -9.84 10.44
CA CYS A 129 12.74 -9.06 11.14
C CYS A 129 12.30 -8.81 12.59
N ASN A 130 13.27 -8.60 13.47
CA ASN A 130 13.03 -8.17 14.84
C ASN A 130 13.12 -6.63 14.89
N CYS A 131 12.05 -5.95 14.50
CA CYS A 131 11.93 -4.50 14.66
C CYS A 131 11.70 -4.13 16.12
N ASP A 132 12.11 -2.92 16.55
CA ASP A 132 11.91 -2.39 17.90
C ASP A 132 10.45 -2.40 18.37
N TYR A 133 9.51 -2.51 17.44
CA TYR A 133 8.06 -2.58 17.66
C TYR A 133 7.48 -4.00 17.54
N GLY A 134 8.30 -5.05 17.65
CA GLY A 134 7.91 -6.45 17.52
C GLY A 134 8.23 -7.06 16.16
N PHE A 135 7.88 -8.35 16.00
CA PHE A 135 8.11 -9.07 14.76
C PHE A 135 7.32 -8.47 13.59
N ARG A 136 8.02 -8.16 12.51
CA ARG A 136 7.40 -7.76 11.24
C ARG A 136 7.60 -8.87 10.21
N TYR A 137 6.51 -9.25 9.56
CA TYR A 137 6.54 -10.23 8.47
C TYR A 137 6.82 -9.55 7.13
N HIS A 138 7.62 -10.20 6.30
CA HIS A 138 7.94 -9.80 4.93
C HIS A 138 7.56 -10.94 4.00
N GLN A 139 6.86 -10.64 2.92
CA GLN A 139 6.49 -11.59 1.89
C GLN A 139 7.48 -11.45 0.72
N ILE A 140 8.17 -12.52 0.40
CA ILE A 140 9.23 -12.56 -0.61
C ILE A 140 8.82 -13.52 -1.72
N LEU A 141 8.87 -13.05 -2.97
CA LEU A 141 8.56 -13.85 -4.15
C LEU A 141 9.62 -14.96 -4.34
N GLU A 142 9.21 -16.06 -4.98
CA GLU A 142 10.06 -17.25 -5.21
C GLU A 142 11.42 -16.91 -5.84
N LYS A 143 11.46 -16.03 -6.83
CA LYS A 143 12.72 -15.61 -7.47
C LYS A 143 13.68 -15.03 -6.44
N THR A 144 13.25 -14.07 -5.66
CA THR A 144 14.05 -13.40 -4.63
C THR A 144 14.41 -14.35 -3.49
N HIS A 145 13.47 -15.25 -3.10
CA HIS A 145 13.74 -16.30 -2.12
C HIS A 145 14.91 -17.20 -2.58
N LYS A 146 14.89 -17.70 -3.81
CA LYS A 146 15.97 -18.51 -4.37
C LYS A 146 17.32 -17.76 -4.43
N GLU A 147 17.30 -16.46 -4.70
CA GLU A 147 18.52 -15.63 -4.69
C GLU A 147 19.08 -15.46 -3.27
N ILE A 148 18.22 -15.31 -2.27
CA ILE A 148 18.62 -15.25 -0.85
C ILE A 148 19.19 -16.60 -0.39
N GLU A 149 18.55 -17.73 -0.73
CA GLU A 149 19.02 -19.06 -0.40
C GLU A 149 20.39 -19.37 -1.01
N LYS A 150 20.62 -18.92 -2.23
CA LYS A 150 21.94 -19.05 -2.91
C LYS A 150 23.00 -18.10 -2.34
N GLY A 151 22.62 -17.18 -1.46
CA GLY A 151 23.54 -16.18 -0.90
C GLY A 151 23.96 -15.09 -1.90
N THR A 152 23.30 -14.99 -3.07
CA THR A 152 23.61 -13.99 -4.09
C THR A 152 23.11 -12.59 -3.72
N ILE A 153 22.10 -12.51 -2.86
CA ILE A 153 21.58 -11.25 -2.33
C ILE A 153 21.28 -11.35 -0.83
N ILE A 154 21.35 -10.22 -0.15
CA ILE A 154 20.88 -10.03 1.22
C ILE A 154 19.71 -9.05 1.17
N ARG A 155 18.65 -9.32 1.91
CA ARG A 155 17.53 -8.40 2.09
C ARG A 155 17.46 -7.92 3.52
N ASN A 156 17.28 -6.62 3.66
CA ASN A 156 17.08 -5.95 4.93
C ASN A 156 15.66 -5.41 5.03
N CYS A 157 15.16 -5.28 6.26
CA CYS A 157 13.90 -4.61 6.54
C CYS A 157 14.02 -3.12 6.16
N GLY A 158 13.10 -2.62 5.35
CA GLY A 158 13.07 -1.21 4.94
C GLY A 158 12.76 -0.22 6.09
N THR A 159 12.37 -0.74 7.28
CA THR A 159 12.07 0.10 8.44
C THR A 159 13.22 0.14 9.45
N CYS A 160 13.79 -1.03 9.82
CA CYS A 160 14.82 -1.12 10.85
C CYS A 160 16.21 -1.46 10.28
N SER A 161 16.34 -1.62 8.96
CA SER A 161 17.57 -1.99 8.25
C SER A 161 18.22 -3.31 8.68
N THR A 162 17.62 -4.06 9.62
CA THR A 162 18.11 -5.37 10.01
C THR A 162 17.84 -6.41 8.93
N ARG A 163 18.72 -7.41 8.85
CA ARG A 163 18.53 -8.52 7.91
C ARG A 163 17.23 -9.26 8.22
N ILE A 164 16.41 -9.50 7.19
CA ILE A 164 15.25 -10.36 7.31
C ILE A 164 15.66 -11.83 7.27
N ILE A 165 14.99 -12.67 8.07
CA ILE A 165 15.30 -14.09 8.22
C ILE A 165 14.12 -14.90 7.68
N TYR A 166 14.40 -15.97 6.94
CA TYR A 166 13.37 -16.88 6.45
C TYR A 166 12.60 -17.51 7.63
N TYR A 167 11.30 -17.42 7.56
CA TYR A 167 10.39 -17.99 8.58
C TYR A 167 9.41 -18.93 7.87
N PRO A 168 9.74 -20.23 7.78
CA PRO A 168 8.85 -21.20 7.16
C PRO A 168 7.53 -21.25 7.92
N ARG A 169 6.41 -21.43 7.20
CA ARG A 169 5.12 -21.71 7.84
C ARG A 169 5.31 -23.00 8.65
N GLY A 170 5.27 -22.89 9.96
CA GLY A 170 5.01 -24.06 10.80
C GLY A 170 3.58 -24.47 10.53
N ASP A 171 3.35 -25.73 10.17
CA ASP A 171 2.05 -26.32 10.19
C ASP A 171 1.56 -26.32 11.64
N TYR A 172 0.59 -25.44 11.95
CA TYR A 172 -0.20 -25.46 13.18
C TYR A 172 -1.65 -25.69 12.80
#